data_dbf080b55c969ae68b4005e5391fbc8c
#
_entry.id   dbf080b55c969ae68b4005e5391fbc8c
#
_cell.length_a   1.000
_cell.length_b   1.000
_cell.length_c   1.000
_cell.angle_alpha   90.00
_cell.angle_beta   90.00
_cell.angle_gamma   90.00
#
_symmetry.space_group_name_H-M   'P 1'
#
loop_
_entity.id
_entity.type
_entity.pdbx_description
1 polymer ?
#
loop_
_entity_poly.entity_id
_entity_poly.type
_entity_poly.pdbx_seq_one_letter_code
_entity_poly.pdbx_strand_id
1 'polypeptide(L)'
;MKAMEEAMIKVPESWIVQGDFEPESGYRAMQQILSQSHRPTAVFCGGDIMAMGALCAADEMGLRVPQDVSLIGYDNVRNARYFTPALTTIHQPKDSLGETAFNMLLDRIVNKREEPQSIEVHPRLIERRSVADGPFRDYRR
;
A
#
# COMPACT_ATOMS: atom_id res chain seq x y z
N MET A 1 -2.89 10.10 -4.69
CA MET A 1 -2.32 11.38 -5.19
C MET A 1 -2.62 12.55 -4.26
N LYS A 2 -3.85 12.72 -3.75
CA LYS A 2 -4.25 13.87 -2.90
C LYS A 2 -3.27 14.19 -1.76
N ALA A 3 -2.82 13.19 -0.99
CA ALA A 3 -1.84 13.40 0.10
C ALA A 3 -0.48 13.95 -0.37
N MET A 4 -0.04 13.57 -1.57
CA MET A 4 1.21 14.07 -2.17
C MET A 4 1.04 15.53 -2.62
N GLU A 5 -0.13 15.87 -3.18
CA GLU A 5 -0.48 17.24 -3.57
C GLU A 5 -0.58 18.15 -2.34
N GLU A 6 -1.24 17.70 -1.27
CA GLU A 6 -1.33 18.41 0.01
C GLU A 6 0.07 18.67 0.63
N ALA A 7 0.98 17.70 0.46
CA ALA A 7 2.37 17.82 0.89
C ALA A 7 3.25 18.60 -0.12
N MET A 8 2.70 19.12 -1.21
CA MET A 8 3.41 19.80 -2.30
C MET A 8 4.52 18.94 -2.93
N ILE A 9 4.36 17.61 -2.91
CA ILE A 9 5.30 16.66 -3.51
C ILE A 9 4.79 16.29 -4.90
N LYS A 10 5.58 16.64 -5.91
CA LYS A 10 5.29 16.27 -7.30
C LYS A 10 5.73 14.84 -7.56
N VAL A 11 4.79 13.97 -7.87
CA VAL A 11 5.05 12.58 -8.27
C VAL A 11 5.12 12.50 -9.79
N PRO A 12 6.26 12.10 -10.38
CA PRO A 12 6.33 11.87 -11.82
C PRO A 12 5.37 10.76 -12.26
N GLU A 13 4.76 10.91 -13.42
CA GLU A 13 3.84 9.90 -13.96
C GLU A 13 4.53 8.55 -14.18
N SER A 14 5.83 8.57 -14.50
CA SER A 14 6.66 7.36 -14.65
C SER A 14 6.84 6.54 -13.36
N TRP A 15 6.50 7.09 -12.20
CA TRP A 15 6.51 6.38 -10.91
C TRP A 15 5.16 5.73 -10.59
N ILE A 16 4.15 5.95 -11.42
CA ILE A 16 2.82 5.38 -11.25
C ILE A 16 2.68 4.21 -12.21
N VAL A 17 2.70 2.99 -11.66
CA VAL A 17 2.61 1.77 -12.46
C VAL A 17 1.38 0.99 -12.04
N GLN A 18 0.57 0.59 -13.01
CA GLN A 18 -0.61 -0.23 -12.78
C GLN A 18 -0.19 -1.69 -12.54
N GLY A 19 -0.73 -2.31 -11.49
CA GLY A 19 -0.62 -3.73 -11.20
C GLY A 19 -1.97 -4.43 -11.29
N ASP A 20 -1.97 -5.74 -11.06
CA ASP A 20 -3.12 -6.64 -11.13
C ASP A 20 -3.37 -7.39 -9.80
N PHE A 21 -2.75 -6.92 -8.72
CA PHE A 21 -2.77 -7.49 -7.36
C PHE A 21 -2.01 -8.82 -7.22
N GLU A 22 -1.32 -9.29 -8.26
CA GLU A 22 -0.46 -10.47 -8.21
C GLU A 22 1.01 -10.10 -7.91
N PRO A 23 1.80 -11.03 -7.34
CA PRO A 23 3.21 -10.78 -6.99
C PRO A 23 4.05 -10.36 -8.19
N GLU A 24 3.83 -10.98 -9.35
CA GLU A 24 4.56 -10.73 -10.58
C GLU A 24 4.38 -9.31 -11.08
N SER A 25 3.20 -8.72 -10.92
CA SER A 25 2.96 -7.33 -11.28
C SER A 25 3.68 -6.37 -10.35
N GLY A 26 3.70 -6.67 -9.06
CA GLY A 26 4.49 -5.92 -8.08
C GLY A 26 5.99 -5.96 -8.36
N TYR A 27 6.50 -7.14 -8.71
CA TYR A 27 7.90 -7.36 -9.09
C TYR A 27 8.28 -6.52 -10.32
N ARG A 28 7.51 -6.63 -11.42
CA ARG A 28 7.77 -5.86 -12.65
C ARG A 28 7.66 -4.35 -12.45
N ALA A 29 6.64 -3.92 -11.70
CA ALA A 29 6.45 -2.50 -11.38
C ALA A 29 7.64 -1.94 -10.60
N MET A 30 8.14 -2.68 -9.60
CA MET A 30 9.28 -2.26 -8.80
C MET A 30 10.55 -2.17 -9.63
N GLN A 31 10.83 -3.15 -10.51
CA GLN A 31 11.94 -3.09 -11.44
C GLN A 31 11.86 -1.84 -12.34
N GLN A 32 10.68 -1.57 -12.92
CA GLN A 32 10.46 -0.43 -13.78
C GLN A 32 10.72 0.91 -13.04
N ILE A 33 10.22 1.05 -11.81
CA ILE A 33 10.36 2.27 -11.01
C ILE A 33 11.82 2.48 -10.59
N LEU A 34 12.48 1.43 -10.12
CA LEU A 34 13.83 1.54 -9.57
C LEU A 34 14.94 1.56 -10.62
N SER A 35 14.67 1.17 -11.85
CA SER A 35 15.62 1.28 -12.99
C SER A 35 15.77 2.69 -13.53
N GLN A 36 14.94 3.64 -13.08
CA GLN A 36 15.00 5.02 -13.55
C GLN A 36 16.21 5.74 -12.97
N SER A 37 16.79 6.68 -13.73
CA SER A 37 17.90 7.52 -13.27
C SER A 37 17.54 8.38 -12.07
N HIS A 38 16.26 8.78 -11.95
CA HIS A 38 15.66 9.45 -10.80
C HIS A 38 14.57 8.56 -10.24
N ARG A 39 14.87 7.88 -9.13
CA ARG A 39 13.96 6.91 -8.50
C ARG A 39 13.41 7.42 -7.17
N PRO A 40 12.21 6.99 -6.76
CA PRO A 40 11.66 7.34 -5.46
C PRO A 40 12.46 6.72 -4.31
N THR A 41 12.36 7.32 -3.13
CA THR A 41 12.88 6.78 -1.87
C THR A 41 11.84 5.97 -1.09
N ALA A 42 10.60 5.98 -1.54
CA ALA A 42 9.51 5.21 -0.97
C ALA A 42 8.52 4.78 -2.05
N VAL A 43 7.99 3.57 -1.92
CA VAL A 43 6.99 2.99 -2.83
C VAL A 43 5.78 2.51 -2.01
N PHE A 44 4.59 2.88 -2.47
CA PHE A 44 3.33 2.37 -1.98
C PHE A 44 2.78 1.31 -2.95
N CYS A 45 2.57 0.11 -2.46
CA CYS A 45 1.96 -0.97 -3.22
C CYS A 45 0.47 -1.07 -2.89
N GLY A 46 -0.38 -1.23 -3.91
CA GLY A 46 -1.84 -1.33 -3.78
C GLY A 46 -2.31 -2.60 -3.04
N GLY A 47 -1.42 -3.54 -2.75
CA GLY A 47 -1.68 -4.74 -1.96
C GLY A 47 -0.39 -5.36 -1.41
N ASP A 48 -0.49 -6.07 -0.29
CA ASP A 48 0.65 -6.75 0.35
C ASP A 48 1.23 -7.86 -0.54
N ILE A 49 0.42 -8.46 -1.38
CA ILE A 49 0.85 -9.50 -2.33
C ILE A 49 1.74 -8.88 -3.41
N MET A 50 1.36 -7.72 -3.95
CA MET A 50 2.23 -6.96 -4.85
C MET A 50 3.51 -6.51 -4.14
N ALA A 51 3.42 -6.08 -2.87
CA ALA A 51 4.57 -5.68 -2.08
C ALA A 51 5.57 -6.83 -1.87
N MET A 52 5.11 -8.08 -1.79
CA MET A 52 5.97 -9.26 -1.74
C MET A 52 6.82 -9.37 -3.01
N GLY A 53 6.22 -9.23 -4.19
CA GLY A 53 6.95 -9.21 -5.45
C GLY A 53 7.91 -8.02 -5.56
N ALA A 54 7.48 -6.85 -5.08
CA ALA A 54 8.32 -5.66 -5.04
C ALA A 54 9.56 -5.83 -4.13
N LEU A 55 9.44 -6.53 -3.00
CA LEU A 55 10.57 -6.87 -2.12
C LEU A 55 11.58 -7.77 -2.85
N CYS A 56 11.10 -8.80 -3.56
CA CYS A 56 11.99 -9.67 -4.36
C CYS A 56 12.75 -8.88 -5.42
N ALA A 57 12.07 -7.99 -6.15
CA ALA A 57 12.71 -7.15 -7.16
C ALA A 57 13.77 -6.21 -6.57
N ALA A 58 13.49 -5.59 -5.43
CA ALA A 58 14.44 -4.73 -4.74
C ALA A 58 15.71 -5.50 -4.32
N ASP A 59 15.54 -6.70 -3.75
CA ASP A 59 16.64 -7.57 -3.33
C ASP A 59 17.51 -8.00 -4.52
N GLU A 60 16.91 -8.45 -5.63
CA GLU A 60 17.62 -8.83 -6.86
C GLU A 60 18.37 -7.65 -7.50
N MET A 61 17.87 -6.44 -7.33
CA MET A 61 18.55 -5.20 -7.76
C MET A 61 19.64 -4.73 -6.78
N GLY A 62 19.87 -5.46 -5.69
CA GLY A 62 20.84 -5.12 -4.65
C GLY A 62 20.44 -3.92 -3.79
N LEU A 63 19.15 -3.61 -3.72
CA LEU A 63 18.60 -2.50 -2.95
C LEU A 63 17.98 -2.98 -1.64
N ARG A 64 18.39 -2.36 -0.56
CA ARG A 64 17.94 -2.72 0.78
C ARG A 64 16.66 -1.98 1.14
N VAL A 65 15.68 -2.74 1.62
CA VAL A 65 14.47 -2.18 2.22
C VAL A 65 14.62 -2.27 3.75
N PRO A 66 14.51 -1.16 4.49
CA PRO A 66 14.07 0.18 4.07
C PRO A 66 15.22 1.16 3.73
N GLN A 67 16.50 0.79 3.82
CA GLN A 67 17.64 1.72 3.80
C GLN A 67 17.79 2.48 2.48
N ASP A 68 17.56 1.82 1.36
CA ASP A 68 17.70 2.40 0.02
C ASP A 68 16.33 2.80 -0.57
N VAL A 69 15.27 2.09 -0.18
CA VAL A 69 13.88 2.39 -0.54
C VAL A 69 12.93 1.88 0.55
N SER A 70 12.04 2.73 1.03
CA SER A 70 10.95 2.33 1.93
C SER A 70 9.81 1.69 1.14
N LEU A 71 9.15 0.67 1.73
CA LEU A 71 8.02 0.00 1.10
C LEU A 71 6.85 -0.10 2.06
N ILE A 72 5.67 0.26 1.57
CA ILE A 72 4.41 0.12 2.30
C ILE A 72 3.40 -0.65 1.45
N GLY A 73 2.67 -1.57 2.06
CA GLY A 73 1.62 -2.35 1.45
C GLY A 73 0.21 -1.91 1.85
N TYR A 74 -0.76 -2.72 1.47
CA TYR A 74 -2.17 -2.54 1.78
C TYR A 74 -2.81 -3.91 2.02
N ASP A 75 -3.74 -4.06 2.95
CA ASP A 75 -4.52 -5.23 3.36
C ASP A 75 -4.16 -5.84 4.71
N ASN A 76 -2.91 -5.78 5.14
CA ASN A 76 -2.39 -6.48 6.32
C ASN A 76 -2.67 -7.99 6.26
N VAL A 77 -2.27 -8.64 5.16
CA VAL A 77 -2.39 -10.10 5.07
C VAL A 77 -1.57 -10.80 6.15
N ARG A 78 -1.99 -12.00 6.56
CA ARG A 78 -1.35 -12.74 7.66
C ARG A 78 0.16 -12.88 7.52
N ASN A 79 0.63 -13.08 6.28
CA ASN A 79 2.04 -13.31 5.98
C ASN A 79 2.90 -12.04 5.95
N ALA A 80 2.31 -10.85 5.87
CA ALA A 80 3.05 -9.58 5.77
C ALA A 80 4.03 -9.35 6.94
N ARG A 81 3.75 -9.92 8.12
CA ARG A 81 4.64 -9.89 9.29
C ARG A 81 5.90 -10.75 9.15
N TYR A 82 5.87 -11.72 8.26
CA TYR A 82 6.97 -12.69 8.04
C TYR A 82 7.80 -12.38 6.80
N PHE A 83 7.45 -11.31 6.07
CA PHE A 83 8.31 -10.85 4.98
C PHE A 83 9.65 -10.35 5.53
N THR A 84 10.65 -10.29 4.69
CA THR A 84 11.98 -9.81 5.03
C THR A 84 12.32 -8.60 4.17
N PRO A 85 12.27 -7.37 4.77
CA PRO A 85 11.82 -7.05 6.14
C PRO A 85 10.30 -7.22 6.33
N ALA A 86 9.85 -7.33 7.60
CA ALA A 86 8.42 -7.36 7.93
C ALA A 86 7.73 -6.09 7.40
N LEU A 87 6.65 -6.27 6.63
CA LEU A 87 6.02 -5.21 5.83
C LEU A 87 5.14 -4.29 6.67
N THR A 88 5.41 -3.00 6.63
CA THR A 88 4.50 -1.93 7.03
C THR A 88 3.33 -1.89 6.06
N THR A 89 2.10 -1.83 6.55
CA THR A 89 0.92 -1.97 5.69
C THR A 89 -0.30 -1.27 6.29
N ILE A 90 -1.29 -1.02 5.46
CA ILE A 90 -2.60 -0.53 5.89
C ILE A 90 -3.51 -1.72 6.21
N HIS A 91 -3.96 -1.82 7.44
CA HIS A 91 -4.93 -2.83 7.85
C HIS A 91 -6.35 -2.40 7.48
N GLN A 92 -6.99 -3.19 6.62
CA GLN A 92 -8.43 -3.12 6.42
C GLN A 92 -9.13 -3.97 7.50
N PRO A 93 -10.09 -3.44 8.26
CA PRO A 93 -10.84 -4.20 9.25
C PRO A 93 -11.90 -5.07 8.56
N LYS A 94 -11.46 -6.11 7.85
CA LYS A 94 -12.31 -6.95 6.94
C LYS A 94 -13.45 -7.64 7.68
N ASP A 95 -13.23 -8.06 8.92
CA ASP A 95 -14.25 -8.69 9.76
C ASP A 95 -15.38 -7.69 10.07
N SER A 96 -15.04 -6.49 10.54
CA SER A 96 -16.02 -5.43 10.79
C SER A 96 -16.73 -4.97 9.52
N LEU A 97 -16.00 -4.92 8.40
CA LEU A 97 -16.59 -4.55 7.10
C LEU A 97 -17.62 -5.60 6.67
N GLY A 98 -17.28 -6.89 6.78
CA GLY A 98 -18.17 -8.00 6.46
C GLY A 98 -19.41 -8.03 7.36
N GLU A 99 -19.21 -7.89 8.68
CA GLU A 99 -20.30 -7.85 9.66
C GLU A 99 -21.24 -6.64 9.40
N THR A 100 -20.67 -5.47 9.18
CA THR A 100 -21.44 -4.25 8.88
C THR A 100 -22.26 -4.41 7.60
N ALA A 101 -21.63 -4.90 6.53
CA ALA A 101 -22.31 -5.13 5.26
C ALA A 101 -23.46 -6.15 5.39
N PHE A 102 -23.20 -7.25 6.11
CA PHE A 102 -24.22 -8.26 6.37
C PHE A 102 -25.42 -7.69 7.16
N ASN A 103 -25.16 -6.96 8.24
CA ASN A 103 -26.20 -6.36 9.07
C ASN A 103 -27.01 -5.32 8.29
N MET A 104 -26.35 -4.52 7.43
CA MET A 104 -27.05 -3.57 6.55
C MET A 104 -27.97 -4.27 5.56
N LEU A 105 -27.53 -5.39 4.98
CA LEU A 105 -28.33 -6.19 4.06
C LEU A 105 -29.51 -6.84 4.79
N LEU A 106 -29.26 -7.43 5.95
CA LEU A 106 -30.30 -8.06 6.77
C LEU A 106 -31.38 -7.05 7.17
N ASP A 107 -30.97 -5.87 7.64
CA ASP A 107 -31.88 -4.78 7.99
C ASP A 107 -32.76 -4.35 6.78
N ARG A 108 -32.15 -4.28 5.60
CA ARG A 108 -32.89 -3.96 4.38
C ARG A 108 -33.94 -5.02 4.01
N ILE A 109 -33.64 -6.29 4.23
CA ILE A 109 -34.55 -7.40 3.94
C ILE A 109 -35.67 -7.49 4.98
N VAL A 110 -35.30 -7.51 6.26
CA VAL A 110 -36.26 -7.75 7.38
C VAL A 110 -37.13 -6.54 7.61
N ASN A 111 -36.55 -5.35 7.66
CA ASN A 111 -37.26 -4.10 7.96
C ASN A 111 -37.73 -3.37 6.70
N LYS A 112 -37.55 -3.96 5.50
CA LYS A 112 -37.94 -3.39 4.20
C LYS A 112 -37.48 -1.95 4.02
N ARG A 113 -36.27 -1.64 4.53
CA ARG A 113 -35.74 -0.30 4.44
C ARG A 113 -35.34 0.02 2.99
N GLU A 114 -35.96 1.03 2.41
CA GLU A 114 -35.70 1.46 1.03
C GLU A 114 -34.56 2.47 0.93
N GLU A 115 -34.38 3.28 1.97
CA GLU A 115 -33.34 4.32 2.00
C GLU A 115 -31.93 3.74 1.93
N PRO A 116 -31.08 4.26 1.04
CA PRO A 116 -29.67 3.86 0.97
C PRO A 116 -28.94 4.30 2.24
N GLN A 117 -28.03 3.46 2.71
CA GLN A 117 -27.20 3.74 3.87
C GLN A 117 -25.73 3.59 3.48
N SER A 118 -24.88 4.48 3.99
CA SER A 118 -23.45 4.42 3.84
C SER A 118 -22.80 4.45 5.22
N ILE A 119 -21.92 3.49 5.50
CA ILE A 119 -21.14 3.43 6.73
C ILE A 119 -19.68 3.41 6.34
N GLU A 120 -18.92 4.34 6.88
CA GLU A 120 -17.49 4.41 6.65
C GLU A 120 -16.75 3.59 7.73
N VAL A 121 -15.87 2.70 7.28
CA VAL A 121 -15.02 1.88 8.15
C VAL A 121 -13.57 2.30 7.93
N HIS A 122 -12.92 2.81 8.99
CA HIS A 122 -11.60 3.40 8.88
C HIS A 122 -10.49 2.34 8.93
N PRO A 123 -9.57 2.34 7.95
CA PRO A 123 -8.37 1.53 8.00
C PRO A 123 -7.36 2.13 9.00
N ARG A 124 -6.34 1.34 9.35
CA ARG A 124 -5.25 1.80 10.23
C ARG A 124 -3.88 1.38 9.71
N LEU A 125 -2.87 2.21 9.95
CA LEU A 125 -1.49 1.88 9.67
C LEU A 125 -0.98 0.83 10.68
N ILE A 126 -0.28 -0.18 10.16
CA ILE A 126 0.48 -1.15 10.93
C ILE A 126 1.96 -0.97 10.60
N GLU A 127 2.66 -0.29 11.47
CA GLU A 127 4.08 -0.04 11.31
C GLU A 127 4.89 -1.31 11.62
N ARG A 128 5.88 -1.60 10.74
CA ARG A 128 6.84 -2.70 10.87
C ARG A 128 8.22 -2.21 10.46
N ARG A 129 8.99 -3.03 9.71
CA ARG A 129 10.41 -2.78 9.43
C ARG A 129 10.72 -2.40 7.98
N SER A 130 9.74 -2.24 7.13
CA SER A 130 9.92 -1.92 5.71
C SER A 130 9.91 -0.43 5.38
N VAL A 131 9.81 0.43 6.39
CA VAL A 131 9.83 1.89 6.27
C VAL A 131 10.86 2.45 7.24
N ALA A 132 11.60 3.43 6.81
CA ALA A 132 12.52 4.23 7.63
C ALA A 132 12.37 5.72 7.29
N ASP A 133 12.96 6.55 8.15
CA ASP A 133 13.09 7.97 7.87
C ASP A 133 13.83 8.17 6.56
N GLY A 134 13.25 8.96 5.68
CA GLY A 134 13.85 9.28 4.39
C GLY A 134 15.14 10.12 4.56
N PRO A 135 16.04 10.08 3.57
CA PRO A 135 17.12 11.04 3.55
C PRO A 135 16.48 12.43 3.53
N PHE A 136 16.78 13.26 4.53
CA PHE A 136 16.36 14.65 4.59
C PHE A 136 16.91 15.39 3.36
N ARG A 137 16.22 15.28 2.24
CA ARG A 137 16.40 16.17 1.12
C ARG A 137 15.51 17.37 1.39
N ASP A 138 16.16 18.52 1.47
CA ASP A 138 15.47 19.79 1.58
C ASP A 138 14.62 20.01 0.31
N TYR A 139 13.37 19.56 0.32
CA TYR A 139 12.41 19.67 -0.79
C TYR A 139 11.88 21.10 -0.97
N ARG A 140 12.48 22.07 -0.25
CA ARG A 140 12.16 23.50 -0.36
C ARG A 140 13.08 24.22 -1.35
N ARG A 141 13.16 23.71 -2.58
CA ARG A 141 13.74 24.49 -3.67
C ARG A 141 12.93 24.34 -4.94
#